data_9f4d68c137ce04227e49fc6c6b83a460
#
_entry.id   9f4d68c137ce04227e49fc6c6b83a460
#
_cell.length_a   1.000
_cell.length_b   1.000
_cell.length_c   1.000
_cell.angle_alpha   90.00
_cell.angle_beta   90.00
_cell.angle_gamma   90.00
#
_symmetry.space_group_name_H-M   'P 1'
#
loop_
_entity.id
_entity.type
_entity.pdbx_description
1 polymer ?
#
loop_
_entity_poly.entity_id
_entity_poly.type
_entity_poly.pdbx_seq_one_letter_code
_entity_poly.pdbx_strand_id
1 'polypeptide(L)'
;MEKLKNILLVDDDVDTCTLLTRLLEKHSYSVRAAHSGRSALTMVKEQSFDAVLCDFRLGDMDGIELLSGFKALAPDLPVIIITGYSDIRTAVNVIQSGAFDYIAKPLIPEEILHQLKKAIDSTGQKQSSGSKKTAHEAKSKPSEFVEGTSPQSVEISKQIELVAPTNFSVIIFGETGSGKEAIARSIHEKSKRAAQPFIA
;
A
#
# COMPACT_ATOMS: atom_id res chain seq x y z
N MET A 1 -24.59 2.59 -20.04
CA MET A 1 -23.58 1.53 -19.90
C MET A 1 -22.47 2.08 -19.02
N GLU A 2 -22.22 1.46 -17.90
CA GLU A 2 -21.12 1.85 -17.01
C GLU A 2 -19.81 1.57 -17.74
N LYS A 3 -18.93 2.58 -17.79
CA LYS A 3 -17.63 2.46 -18.47
C LYS A 3 -16.75 1.50 -17.68
N LEU A 4 -16.23 0.45 -18.33
CA LEU A 4 -15.29 -0.47 -17.69
C LEU A 4 -14.08 0.30 -17.14
N LYS A 5 -13.63 -0.08 -15.96
CA LYS A 5 -12.43 0.50 -15.34
C LYS A 5 -11.17 -0.04 -16.00
N ASN A 6 -10.27 0.85 -16.40
CA ASN A 6 -9.04 0.53 -17.11
C ASN A 6 -7.91 0.29 -16.13
N ILE A 7 -7.35 -0.91 -16.12
CA ILE A 7 -6.26 -1.31 -15.23
C ILE A 7 -4.98 -1.51 -16.06
N LEU A 8 -3.88 -0.92 -15.59
CA LEU A 8 -2.56 -1.25 -16.09
C LEU A 8 -1.94 -2.31 -15.20
N LEU A 9 -1.56 -3.43 -15.79
CA LEU A 9 -0.84 -4.52 -15.15
C LEU A 9 0.61 -4.49 -15.62
N VAL A 10 1.56 -4.45 -14.69
CA VAL A 10 2.99 -4.36 -14.98
C VAL A 10 3.72 -5.50 -14.27
N ASP A 11 4.20 -6.46 -15.05
CA ASP A 11 4.98 -7.61 -14.56
C ASP A 11 5.78 -8.16 -15.75
N ASP A 12 7.06 -8.46 -15.59
CA ASP A 12 7.91 -9.05 -16.63
C ASP A 12 7.63 -10.54 -16.87
N ASP A 13 6.92 -11.19 -15.93
CA ASP A 13 6.41 -12.54 -16.10
C ASP A 13 5.10 -12.57 -16.89
N VAL A 14 5.20 -13.07 -18.12
CA VAL A 14 4.07 -13.19 -19.08
C VAL A 14 2.96 -14.10 -18.55
N ASP A 15 3.30 -15.16 -17.83
CA ASP A 15 2.33 -16.11 -17.28
C ASP A 15 1.51 -15.46 -16.17
N THR A 16 2.15 -14.73 -15.27
CA THR A 16 1.50 -13.92 -14.22
C THR A 16 0.58 -12.87 -14.85
N CYS A 17 1.05 -12.14 -15.87
CA CYS A 17 0.24 -11.18 -16.62
C CYS A 17 -1.00 -11.84 -17.24
N THR A 18 -0.85 -12.98 -17.86
CA THR A 18 -1.96 -13.70 -18.50
C THR A 18 -3.01 -14.14 -17.47
N LEU A 19 -2.56 -14.69 -16.35
CA LEU A 19 -3.44 -15.15 -15.26
C LEU A 19 -4.23 -14.00 -14.65
N LEU A 20 -3.54 -12.92 -14.30
CA LEU A 20 -4.16 -11.74 -13.70
C LEU A 20 -5.09 -11.02 -14.67
N THR A 21 -4.73 -10.93 -15.95
CA THR A 21 -5.61 -10.36 -16.99
C THR A 21 -6.93 -11.11 -17.05
N ARG A 22 -6.90 -12.44 -17.14
CA ARG A 22 -8.12 -13.27 -17.16
C ARG A 22 -8.97 -13.11 -15.90
N LEU A 23 -8.31 -13.04 -14.72
CA LEU A 23 -8.99 -12.81 -13.45
C LEU A 23 -9.75 -11.48 -13.47
N LEU A 24 -9.08 -10.40 -13.84
CA LEU A 24 -9.63 -9.05 -13.81
C LEU A 24 -10.72 -8.85 -14.89
N GLU A 25 -10.53 -9.37 -16.08
CA GLU A 25 -11.52 -9.31 -17.18
C GLU A 25 -12.82 -10.05 -16.77
N LYS A 26 -12.71 -11.19 -16.09
CA LYS A 26 -13.86 -11.92 -15.55
C LYS A 26 -14.67 -11.05 -14.55
N HIS A 27 -14.03 -10.07 -13.90
CA HIS A 27 -14.67 -9.15 -12.95
C HIS A 27 -14.96 -7.77 -13.57
N SER A 28 -15.10 -7.72 -14.91
CA SER A 28 -15.52 -6.52 -15.64
C SER A 28 -14.52 -5.36 -15.57
N TYR A 29 -13.23 -5.64 -15.48
CA TYR A 29 -12.15 -4.67 -15.69
C TYR A 29 -11.64 -4.77 -17.14
N SER A 30 -11.19 -3.65 -17.69
CA SER A 30 -10.42 -3.61 -18.94
C SER A 30 -8.94 -3.58 -18.58
N VAL A 31 -8.14 -4.54 -19.07
CA VAL A 31 -6.75 -4.70 -18.66
C VAL A 31 -5.79 -4.44 -19.82
N ARG A 32 -4.74 -3.71 -19.54
CA ARG A 32 -3.57 -3.56 -20.41
C ARG A 32 -2.35 -4.06 -19.68
N ALA A 33 -1.60 -4.98 -20.29
CA ALA A 33 -0.35 -5.51 -19.72
C ALA A 33 0.86 -4.78 -20.32
N ALA A 34 1.82 -4.46 -19.46
CA ALA A 34 3.15 -3.98 -19.79
C ALA A 34 4.19 -4.93 -19.16
N HIS A 35 5.18 -5.35 -19.93
CA HIS A 35 6.20 -6.31 -19.50
C HIS A 35 7.53 -5.62 -19.15
N SER A 36 7.51 -4.30 -18.99
CA SER A 36 8.65 -3.51 -18.52
C SER A 36 8.20 -2.17 -17.97
N GLY A 37 8.97 -1.59 -17.07
CA GLY A 37 8.68 -0.28 -16.49
C GLY A 37 8.65 0.83 -17.54
N ARG A 38 9.55 0.81 -18.52
CA ARG A 38 9.56 1.79 -19.64
C ARG A 38 8.30 1.73 -20.46
N SER A 39 7.84 0.53 -20.79
CA SER A 39 6.57 0.34 -21.52
C SER A 39 5.39 0.87 -20.70
N ALA A 40 5.36 0.57 -19.40
CA ALA A 40 4.32 1.04 -18.49
C ALA A 40 4.25 2.58 -18.42
N LEU A 41 5.40 3.27 -18.29
CA LEU A 41 5.46 4.73 -18.29
C LEU A 41 5.00 5.33 -19.62
N THR A 42 5.33 4.69 -20.73
CA THR A 42 4.84 5.11 -22.06
C THR A 42 3.33 5.00 -22.14
N MET A 43 2.74 3.88 -21.69
CA MET A 43 1.29 3.68 -21.70
C MET A 43 0.56 4.72 -20.83
N VAL A 44 1.09 5.08 -19.64
CA VAL A 44 0.48 6.10 -18.77
C VAL A 44 0.54 7.50 -19.39
N LYS A 45 1.51 7.80 -20.23
CA LYS A 45 1.57 9.06 -20.99
C LYS A 45 0.51 9.11 -22.11
N GLU A 46 0.23 7.99 -22.75
CA GLU A 46 -0.63 7.91 -23.92
C GLU A 46 -2.11 7.74 -23.58
N GLN A 47 -2.42 7.12 -22.43
CA GLN A 47 -3.81 6.87 -22.03
C GLN A 47 -3.99 6.92 -20.52
N SER A 48 -5.23 7.16 -20.08
CA SER A 48 -5.58 7.18 -18.66
C SER A 48 -5.95 5.79 -18.16
N PHE A 49 -5.52 5.50 -16.94
CA PHE A 49 -5.87 4.29 -16.18
C PHE A 49 -6.58 4.67 -14.88
N ASP A 50 -7.45 3.78 -14.40
CA ASP A 50 -8.14 3.96 -13.12
C ASP A 50 -7.30 3.42 -11.95
N ALA A 51 -6.42 2.43 -12.21
CA ALA A 51 -5.45 1.92 -11.24
C ALA A 51 -4.30 1.18 -11.94
N VAL A 52 -3.19 1.00 -11.23
CA VAL A 52 -2.03 0.21 -11.65
C VAL A 52 -1.80 -0.92 -10.65
N LEU A 53 -1.60 -2.15 -11.15
CA LEU A 53 -1.02 -3.27 -10.43
C LEU A 53 0.40 -3.47 -10.98
N CYS A 54 1.40 -3.34 -10.13
CA CYS A 54 2.80 -3.33 -10.57
C CYS A 54 3.64 -4.29 -9.73
N ASP A 55 4.35 -5.21 -10.38
CA ASP A 55 5.38 -5.97 -9.68
C ASP A 55 6.49 -5.05 -9.19
N PHE A 56 7.00 -5.34 -8.00
CA PHE A 56 8.08 -4.57 -7.38
C PHE A 56 9.41 -4.76 -8.12
N ARG A 57 9.64 -5.93 -8.71
CA ARG A 57 10.84 -6.26 -9.47
C ARG A 57 10.53 -6.43 -10.94
N LEU A 58 11.06 -5.53 -11.73
CA LEU A 58 11.05 -5.62 -13.19
C LEU A 58 12.49 -5.70 -13.67
N GLY A 59 12.68 -6.34 -14.79
CA GLY A 59 14.03 -6.54 -15.36
C GLY A 59 14.74 -5.24 -15.76
N ASP A 60 14.03 -4.14 -15.95
CA ASP A 60 14.57 -2.86 -16.44
C ASP A 60 14.60 -1.72 -15.40
N MET A 61 13.81 -1.78 -14.33
CA MET A 61 13.81 -0.82 -13.22
C MET A 61 13.14 -1.39 -11.97
N ASP A 62 13.37 -0.79 -10.80
CA ASP A 62 12.69 -1.20 -9.59
C ASP A 62 11.32 -0.52 -9.40
N GLY A 63 10.50 -1.12 -8.54
CA GLY A 63 9.13 -0.65 -8.31
C GLY A 63 9.05 0.74 -7.70
N ILE A 64 10.03 1.20 -6.93
CA ILE A 64 10.07 2.55 -6.32
C ILE A 64 10.35 3.60 -7.38
N GLU A 65 11.33 3.33 -8.27
CA GLU A 65 11.64 4.20 -9.40
C GLU A 65 10.44 4.34 -10.34
N LEU A 66 9.81 3.21 -10.67
CA LEU A 66 8.61 3.19 -11.53
C LEU A 66 7.43 3.91 -10.86
N LEU A 67 7.20 3.70 -9.57
CA LEU A 67 6.18 4.40 -8.80
C LEU A 67 6.39 5.91 -8.83
N SER A 68 7.62 6.37 -8.64
CA SER A 68 7.97 7.79 -8.75
C SER A 68 7.68 8.35 -10.14
N GLY A 69 7.96 7.57 -11.18
CA GLY A 69 7.62 7.91 -12.56
C GLY A 69 6.11 8.02 -12.78
N PHE A 70 5.31 7.10 -12.28
CA PHE A 70 3.85 7.18 -12.34
C PHE A 70 3.32 8.41 -11.62
N LYS A 71 3.82 8.71 -10.41
CA LYS A 71 3.38 9.88 -9.64
C LYS A 71 3.77 11.21 -10.28
N ALA A 72 4.87 11.27 -11.00
CA ALA A 72 5.25 12.44 -11.79
C ALA A 72 4.31 12.68 -12.98
N LEU A 73 3.83 11.60 -13.65
CA LEU A 73 2.96 11.67 -14.81
C LEU A 73 1.48 11.82 -14.44
N ALA A 74 1.04 11.11 -13.41
CA ALA A 74 -0.35 11.05 -12.96
C ALA A 74 -0.39 10.97 -11.41
N PRO A 75 -0.32 12.10 -10.68
CA PRO A 75 -0.21 12.13 -9.22
C PRO A 75 -1.34 11.42 -8.48
N ASP A 76 -2.54 11.45 -9.03
CA ASP A 76 -3.73 10.84 -8.45
C ASP A 76 -3.96 9.38 -8.84
N LEU A 77 -3.15 8.83 -9.78
CA LEU A 77 -3.25 7.44 -10.22
C LEU A 77 -2.89 6.51 -9.05
N PRO A 78 -3.81 5.67 -8.56
CA PRO A 78 -3.52 4.71 -7.51
C PRO A 78 -2.65 3.57 -8.07
N VAL A 79 -1.54 3.32 -7.40
CA VAL A 79 -0.59 2.26 -7.74
C VAL A 79 -0.53 1.28 -6.59
N ILE A 80 -0.83 0.01 -6.87
CA ILE A 80 -0.71 -1.11 -5.94
C ILE A 80 0.53 -1.90 -6.35
N ILE A 81 1.46 -2.07 -5.42
CA ILE A 81 2.70 -2.81 -5.66
C ILE A 81 2.51 -4.27 -5.28
N ILE A 82 2.87 -5.19 -6.17
CA ILE A 82 2.93 -6.63 -5.93
C ILE A 82 4.37 -6.99 -5.59
N THR A 83 4.61 -7.76 -4.53
CA THR A 83 5.97 -8.11 -4.13
C THR A 83 6.09 -9.50 -3.55
N GLY A 84 7.18 -10.21 -3.88
CA GLY A 84 7.57 -11.46 -3.22
C GLY A 84 8.28 -11.26 -1.87
N TYR A 85 8.55 -10.01 -1.49
CA TYR A 85 9.18 -9.67 -0.23
C TYR A 85 8.13 -9.31 0.80
N SER A 86 8.00 -10.16 1.83
CA SER A 86 7.15 -9.93 2.99
C SER A 86 7.83 -9.06 4.07
N ASP A 87 8.94 -8.38 3.74
CA ASP A 87 9.62 -7.52 4.69
C ASP A 87 8.84 -6.21 4.90
N ILE A 88 8.47 -5.96 6.15
CA ILE A 88 7.76 -4.76 6.58
C ILE A 88 8.45 -3.47 6.11
N ARG A 89 9.78 -3.44 6.09
CA ARG A 89 10.55 -2.27 5.65
C ARG A 89 10.29 -1.93 4.18
N THR A 90 10.28 -2.92 3.32
CA THR A 90 9.97 -2.75 1.89
C THR A 90 8.54 -2.24 1.69
N ALA A 91 7.57 -2.83 2.38
CA ALA A 91 6.17 -2.41 2.33
C ALA A 91 6.00 -0.95 2.78
N VAL A 92 6.62 -0.56 3.89
CA VAL A 92 6.58 0.82 4.41
C VAL A 92 7.22 1.79 3.43
N ASN A 93 8.40 1.47 2.88
CA ASN A 93 9.08 2.32 1.90
C ASN A 93 8.22 2.55 0.66
N VAL A 94 7.58 1.51 0.17
CA VAL A 94 6.66 1.59 -0.99
C VAL A 94 5.48 2.53 -0.70
N ILE A 95 4.84 2.41 0.47
CA ILE A 95 3.73 3.30 0.85
C ILE A 95 4.20 4.75 1.06
N GLN A 96 5.35 4.96 1.70
CA GLN A 96 5.94 6.30 1.89
C GLN A 96 6.33 6.94 0.56
N SER A 97 6.69 6.15 -0.43
CA SER A 97 6.97 6.60 -1.80
C SER A 97 5.70 6.94 -2.60
N GLY A 98 4.51 6.78 -1.99
CA GLY A 98 3.24 7.19 -2.57
C GLY A 98 2.44 6.07 -3.24
N ALA A 99 2.77 4.79 -3.02
CA ALA A 99 1.89 3.70 -3.41
C ALA A 99 0.55 3.80 -2.65
N PHE A 100 -0.51 3.35 -3.29
CA PHE A 100 -1.83 3.27 -2.67
C PHE A 100 -1.88 2.14 -1.64
N ASP A 101 -1.36 0.97 -2.01
CA ASP A 101 -1.24 -0.21 -1.17
C ASP A 101 -0.19 -1.17 -1.73
N TYR A 102 0.07 -2.28 -1.04
CA TYR A 102 0.91 -3.36 -1.55
C TYR A 102 0.24 -4.72 -1.32
N ILE A 103 0.58 -5.72 -2.15
CA ILE A 103 0.11 -7.11 -2.06
C ILE A 103 1.32 -8.02 -2.04
N ALA A 104 1.40 -8.90 -1.04
CA ALA A 104 2.46 -9.90 -0.95
C ALA A 104 2.12 -11.13 -1.82
N LYS A 105 3.10 -11.68 -2.54
CA LYS A 105 2.98 -13.01 -3.18
C LYS A 105 3.01 -14.10 -2.09
N PRO A 106 2.18 -15.15 -2.12
CA PRO A 106 1.37 -15.60 -3.26
C PRO A 106 0.10 -14.77 -3.45
N LEU A 107 -0.29 -14.57 -4.72
CA LEU A 107 -1.41 -13.72 -5.10
C LEU A 107 -2.75 -14.41 -4.81
N ILE A 108 -3.53 -13.82 -3.93
CA ILE A 108 -4.88 -14.29 -3.57
C ILE A 108 -5.90 -13.47 -4.36
N PRO A 109 -6.74 -14.10 -5.22
CA PRO A 109 -7.69 -13.38 -6.08
C PRO A 109 -8.59 -12.39 -5.35
N GLU A 110 -9.14 -12.78 -4.21
CA GLU A 110 -10.04 -11.95 -3.41
C GLU A 110 -9.34 -10.70 -2.87
N GLU A 111 -8.07 -10.83 -2.47
CA GLU A 111 -7.27 -9.72 -1.97
C GLU A 111 -6.99 -8.70 -3.07
N ILE A 112 -6.58 -9.18 -4.26
CA ILE A 112 -6.33 -8.32 -5.42
C ILE A 112 -7.57 -7.52 -5.79
N LEU A 113 -8.73 -8.18 -5.90
CA LEU A 113 -10.00 -7.55 -6.25
C LEU A 113 -10.44 -6.53 -5.20
N HIS A 114 -10.26 -6.87 -3.91
CA HIS A 114 -10.60 -5.98 -2.80
C HIS A 114 -9.75 -4.70 -2.81
N GLN A 115 -8.44 -4.84 -2.93
CA GLN A 115 -7.53 -3.70 -2.94
C GLN A 115 -7.71 -2.84 -4.20
N LEU A 116 -7.95 -3.47 -5.35
CA LEU A 116 -8.19 -2.76 -6.60
C LEU A 116 -9.48 -1.93 -6.53
N LYS A 117 -10.57 -2.51 -6.02
CA LYS A 117 -11.83 -1.78 -5.80
C LYS A 117 -11.63 -0.59 -4.87
N LYS A 118 -10.97 -0.79 -3.73
CA LYS A 118 -10.66 0.28 -2.76
C LYS A 118 -9.84 1.41 -3.38
N ALA A 119 -8.86 1.06 -4.23
CA ALA A 119 -8.03 2.03 -4.94
C ALA A 119 -8.85 2.90 -5.89
N ILE A 120 -9.71 2.29 -6.70
CA ILE A 120 -10.57 2.97 -7.66
C ILE A 120 -11.60 3.86 -6.96
N ASP A 121 -12.26 3.36 -5.91
CA ASP A 121 -13.27 4.09 -5.15
C ASP A 121 -12.68 5.33 -4.46
N SER A 122 -11.43 5.26 -3.98
CA SER A 122 -10.74 6.37 -3.34
C SER A 122 -10.45 7.53 -4.30
N THR A 123 -10.23 7.26 -5.57
CA THR A 123 -10.00 8.28 -6.61
C THR A 123 -11.28 9.02 -6.97
N GLY A 124 -12.43 8.33 -6.95
CA GLY A 124 -13.75 8.93 -7.21
C GLY A 124 -14.19 9.94 -6.14
N GLN A 125 -13.75 9.77 -4.89
CA GLN A 125 -14.12 10.67 -3.78
C GLN A 125 -13.25 11.95 -3.71
N LYS A 126 -12.05 11.96 -4.27
CA LYS A 126 -11.18 13.15 -4.27
C LYS A 126 -11.67 14.29 -5.17
N GLN A 127 -12.59 14.04 -6.09
CA GLN A 127 -13.16 15.09 -6.93
C GLN A 127 -14.19 15.97 -6.20
N SER A 128 -14.62 15.63 -4.98
CA SER A 128 -15.65 16.37 -4.23
C SER A 128 -15.19 16.99 -2.91
N SER A 129 -13.93 16.89 -2.53
CA SER A 129 -13.46 17.55 -1.31
C SER A 129 -12.00 17.99 -1.42
N GLY A 130 -11.81 19.26 -1.78
CA GLY A 130 -10.59 19.98 -1.48
C GLY A 130 -10.43 20.02 0.04
N SER A 131 -9.49 19.26 0.60
CA SER A 131 -9.28 19.23 2.04
C SER A 131 -7.84 19.53 2.43
N LYS A 132 -7.75 20.63 3.13
CA LYS A 132 -6.68 21.17 3.93
C LYS A 132 -5.82 20.09 4.62
N LYS A 133 -4.51 20.16 4.38
CA LYS A 133 -3.51 19.67 5.32
C LYS A 133 -3.62 20.48 6.61
N THR A 134 -4.17 19.91 7.64
CA THR A 134 -3.98 20.39 9.00
C THR A 134 -2.92 19.50 9.65
N ALA A 135 -1.74 20.08 9.83
CA ALA A 135 -0.77 19.55 10.77
C ALA A 135 -1.37 19.70 12.18
N HIS A 136 -1.77 18.60 12.77
CA HIS A 136 -2.05 18.54 14.20
C HIS A 136 -0.79 18.06 14.93
N GLU A 137 -0.12 19.00 15.55
CA GLU A 137 0.77 18.70 16.67
C GLU A 137 -0.09 18.13 17.81
N ALA A 138 -0.15 16.81 17.90
CA ALA A 138 -0.72 16.15 19.06
C ALA A 138 0.36 16.10 20.16
N LYS A 139 0.17 16.92 21.20
CA LYS A 139 0.89 16.79 22.46
C LYS A 139 0.65 15.37 23.01
N SER A 140 1.69 14.55 22.96
CA SER A 140 1.70 13.23 23.59
C SER A 140 1.57 13.35 25.10
N LYS A 141 0.52 12.76 25.67
CA LYS A 141 0.49 12.42 27.09
C LYS A 141 1.55 11.32 27.32
N PRO A 142 2.28 11.31 28.45
CA PRO A 142 3.24 10.26 28.71
C PRO A 142 2.53 8.91 28.77
N SER A 143 3.00 7.94 27.96
CA SER A 143 2.52 6.56 28.02
C SER A 143 2.90 5.95 29.38
N GLU A 144 1.96 5.28 30.04
CA GLU A 144 2.16 4.58 31.32
C GLU A 144 3.11 3.36 31.21
N PHE A 145 3.62 3.06 30.04
CA PHE A 145 4.47 1.90 29.78
C PHE A 145 5.94 2.30 29.66
N VAL A 146 6.78 1.58 30.40
CA VAL A 146 8.24 1.75 30.36
C VAL A 146 8.75 1.24 29.01
N GLU A 147 9.25 2.12 28.18
CA GLU A 147 9.95 1.74 26.97
C GLU A 147 11.26 1.02 27.33
N GLY A 148 11.41 -0.22 26.85
CA GLY A 148 12.62 -0.99 27.07
C GLY A 148 13.81 -0.37 26.32
N THR A 149 14.97 -0.35 26.99
CA THR A 149 16.23 0.16 26.41
C THR A 149 17.06 -0.90 25.71
N SER A 150 16.55 -2.15 25.60
CA SER A 150 17.26 -3.22 24.88
C SER A 150 17.31 -2.95 23.38
N PRO A 151 18.33 -3.46 22.67
CA PRO A 151 18.39 -3.33 21.20
C PRO A 151 17.13 -3.83 20.50
N GLN A 152 16.49 -4.90 21.01
CA GLN A 152 15.23 -5.42 20.49
C GLN A 152 14.06 -4.45 20.70
N SER A 153 13.98 -3.82 21.87
CA SER A 153 12.93 -2.81 22.16
C SER A 153 13.05 -1.60 21.26
N VAL A 154 14.27 -1.14 21.00
CA VAL A 154 14.53 -0.03 20.07
C VAL A 154 14.11 -0.39 18.65
N GLU A 155 14.38 -1.62 18.20
CA GLU A 155 13.95 -2.08 16.88
C GLU A 155 12.42 -2.18 16.76
N ILE A 156 11.76 -2.70 17.80
CA ILE A 156 10.28 -2.73 17.86
C ILE A 156 9.70 -1.31 17.83
N SER A 157 10.26 -0.36 18.58
CA SER A 157 9.80 1.04 18.56
C SER A 157 9.92 1.66 17.16
N LYS A 158 11.00 1.40 16.45
CA LYS A 158 11.15 1.84 15.05
C LYS A 158 10.10 1.21 14.13
N GLN A 159 9.82 -0.09 14.27
CA GLN A 159 8.79 -0.77 13.49
C GLN A 159 7.40 -0.19 13.78
N ILE A 160 7.08 0.13 15.04
CA ILE A 160 5.84 0.80 15.41
C ILE A 160 5.71 2.16 14.71
N GLU A 161 6.76 2.97 14.72
CA GLU A 161 6.75 4.28 14.05
C GLU A 161 6.53 4.19 12.54
N LEU A 162 7.07 3.16 11.92
CA LEU A 162 6.90 2.90 10.50
C LEU A 162 5.48 2.43 10.15
N VAL A 163 4.89 1.55 10.97
CA VAL A 163 3.62 0.88 10.67
C VAL A 163 2.41 1.70 11.12
N ALA A 164 2.50 2.41 12.25
CA ALA A 164 1.36 3.12 12.84
C ALA A 164 0.68 4.13 11.91
N PRO A 165 1.38 4.93 11.07
CA PRO A 165 0.71 5.85 10.15
C PRO A 165 0.09 5.18 8.92
N THR A 166 0.30 3.87 8.72
CA THR A 166 -0.26 3.10 7.61
C THR A 166 -1.68 2.58 7.91
N ASN A 167 -2.33 1.97 6.92
CA ASN A 167 -3.60 1.26 7.10
C ASN A 167 -3.42 -0.26 7.16
N PHE A 168 -2.21 -0.74 7.46
CA PHE A 168 -1.92 -2.17 7.51
C PHE A 168 -2.60 -2.86 8.68
N SER A 169 -2.99 -4.12 8.47
CA SER A 169 -3.30 -5.04 9.55
C SER A 169 -2.00 -5.54 10.17
N VAL A 170 -1.88 -5.46 11.49
CA VAL A 170 -0.68 -5.86 12.22
C VAL A 170 -1.00 -7.07 13.10
N ILE A 171 -0.19 -8.11 13.01
CA ILE A 171 -0.26 -9.27 13.90
C ILE A 171 0.92 -9.20 14.86
N ILE A 172 0.65 -9.25 16.17
CA ILE A 172 1.68 -9.18 17.21
C ILE A 172 1.83 -10.57 17.82
N PHE A 173 3.00 -11.17 17.61
CA PHE A 173 3.34 -12.47 18.19
C PHE A 173 4.24 -12.30 19.41
N GLY A 174 4.09 -13.19 20.39
CA GLY A 174 4.96 -13.24 21.57
C GLY A 174 4.35 -14.10 22.69
N GLU A 175 5.14 -14.43 23.67
CA GLU A 175 4.72 -15.18 24.87
C GLU A 175 3.70 -14.41 25.70
N THR A 176 2.95 -15.11 26.55
CA THR A 176 2.04 -14.47 27.50
C THR A 176 2.84 -13.56 28.43
N GLY A 177 2.39 -12.31 28.62
CA GLY A 177 3.09 -11.33 29.45
C GLY A 177 4.22 -10.56 28.75
N SER A 178 4.50 -10.80 27.47
CA SER A 178 5.57 -10.11 26.70
C SER A 178 5.25 -8.66 26.29
N GLY A 179 4.16 -8.06 26.77
CA GLY A 179 3.83 -6.67 26.48
C GLY A 179 3.12 -6.43 25.15
N LYS A 180 2.50 -7.45 24.54
CA LYS A 180 1.76 -7.32 23.26
C LYS A 180 0.69 -6.23 23.28
N GLU A 181 -0.03 -6.09 24.40
CA GLU A 181 -1.04 -5.04 24.56
C GLU A 181 -0.42 -3.63 24.54
N ALA A 182 0.73 -3.45 25.19
CA ALA A 182 1.46 -2.18 25.16
C ALA A 182 1.89 -1.81 23.73
N ILE A 183 2.36 -2.79 22.96
CA ILE A 183 2.72 -2.60 21.54
C ILE A 183 1.48 -2.23 20.71
N ALA A 184 0.36 -2.94 20.89
CA ALA A 184 -0.89 -2.64 20.18
C ALA A 184 -1.40 -1.23 20.49
N ARG A 185 -1.36 -0.82 21.76
CA ARG A 185 -1.74 0.51 22.21
C ARG A 185 -0.82 1.59 21.63
N SER A 186 0.50 1.36 21.63
CA SER A 186 1.47 2.27 21.03
C SER A 186 1.27 2.46 19.51
N ILE A 187 0.94 1.38 18.78
CA ILE A 187 0.56 1.46 17.37
C ILE A 187 -0.70 2.30 17.20
N HIS A 188 -1.72 2.10 18.04
CA HIS A 188 -2.96 2.87 17.98
C HIS A 188 -2.72 4.36 18.25
N GLU A 189 -1.98 4.70 19.31
CA GLU A 189 -1.67 6.08 19.69
C GLU A 189 -0.88 6.85 18.62
N LYS A 190 0.00 6.15 17.88
CA LYS A 190 0.78 6.73 16.77
C LYS A 190 0.06 6.65 15.42
N SER A 191 -1.13 6.05 15.35
CA SER A 191 -1.89 5.88 14.11
C SER A 191 -2.74 7.10 13.75
N LYS A 192 -3.21 7.15 12.51
CA LYS A 192 -4.22 8.13 12.06
C LYS A 192 -5.56 8.03 12.82
N ARG A 193 -5.76 6.95 13.57
CA ARG A 193 -6.96 6.65 14.36
C ARG A 193 -6.77 6.85 15.85
N ALA A 194 -5.69 7.51 16.29
CA ALA A 194 -5.39 7.77 17.70
C ALA A 194 -6.52 8.47 18.49
N ALA A 195 -7.37 9.25 17.80
CA ALA A 195 -8.53 9.91 18.41
C ALA A 195 -9.76 9.00 18.57
N GLN A 196 -9.72 7.77 18.02
CA GLN A 196 -10.80 6.80 18.13
C GLN A 196 -10.59 5.90 19.37
N PRO A 197 -11.64 5.25 19.89
CA PRO A 197 -11.48 4.34 21.01
C PRO A 197 -10.62 3.12 20.64
N PHE A 198 -9.66 2.78 21.52
CA PHE A 198 -8.91 1.54 21.43
C PHE A 198 -9.75 0.41 22.03
N ILE A 199 -10.03 -0.63 21.26
CA ILE A 199 -10.78 -1.82 21.67
C ILE A 199 -9.81 -3.00 21.62
N ALA A 200 -9.56 -3.66 22.78
CA ALA A 200 -8.72 -4.85 22.92
C ALA A 200 -9.55 -6.05 23.36
#